data_fb05cae880f1d0adf19596bebfc97ef6
#
_entry.id   fb05cae880f1d0adf19596bebfc97ef6
#
_cell.length_a   1.000
_cell.length_b   1.000
_cell.length_c   1.000
_cell.angle_alpha   90.00
_cell.angle_beta   90.00
_cell.angle_gamma   90.00
#
_symmetry.space_group_name_H-M   'P 1'
#
loop_
_entity.id
_entity.type
_entity.pdbx_description
1 polymer ?
#
loop_
_entity_poly.entity_id
_entity_poly.type
_entity_poly.pdbx_seq_one_letter_code
_entity_poly.pdbx_strand_id
1 'polypeptide(L)'
;MILVKNQAGLRDLYELVSRSHIEFFGNRKPRIPKSLLNEKRKNLLIASSASAVFGNNGELANMFIRGSDLEDIEERAKFYDYIEIHPMTNYVDLEGTGDIESLDKIVEMNNYFYDLGKKLGKIVVATGDAHYLEEREAVNRSVLILGSGMGRRIFSYDKRLFFRTTEEMLEEFSYLGEDKAYEVVVENTHK
;
A
#
# COMPACT_ATOMS: atom_id res chain seq x y z
N MET A 1 2.20 3.53 5.67
CA MET A 1 3.51 4.01 5.11
C MET A 1 3.91 5.31 5.79
N ILE A 2 5.20 5.52 6.11
CA ILE A 2 5.72 6.79 6.62
C ILE A 2 7.00 7.12 5.84
N LEU A 3 7.04 8.28 5.21
CA LEU A 3 8.22 8.81 4.53
C LEU A 3 8.76 10.03 5.28
N VAL A 4 10.08 10.19 5.30
CA VAL A 4 10.73 11.36 5.91
C VAL A 4 10.95 12.45 4.87
N LYS A 5 10.62 13.71 5.23
CA LYS A 5 10.83 14.87 4.35
C LYS A 5 12.26 15.40 4.42
N ASN A 6 12.94 15.19 5.54
CA ASN A 6 14.25 15.76 5.82
C ASN A 6 14.94 15.06 6.99
N GLN A 7 16.16 15.50 7.34
CA GLN A 7 16.93 14.89 8.43
C GLN A 7 16.26 14.97 9.82
N ALA A 8 15.46 16.00 10.08
CA ALA A 8 14.69 16.08 11.32
C ALA A 8 13.60 15.00 11.37
N GLY A 9 12.92 14.74 10.22
CA GLY A 9 11.96 13.67 10.08
C GLY A 9 12.55 12.27 10.28
N LEU A 10 13.81 12.06 9.88
CA LEU A 10 14.51 10.81 10.15
C LEU A 10 14.67 10.55 11.66
N ARG A 11 15.03 11.58 12.42
CA ARG A 11 15.09 11.52 13.88
C ARG A 11 13.72 11.21 14.48
N ASP A 12 12.68 11.92 14.02
CA ASP A 12 11.30 11.69 14.47
C ASP A 12 10.84 10.26 14.17
N LEU A 13 11.19 9.72 12.99
CA LEU A 13 10.87 8.34 12.62
C LEU A 13 11.58 7.32 13.53
N TYR A 14 12.86 7.50 13.82
CA TYR A 14 13.60 6.62 14.75
C TYR A 14 12.99 6.64 16.15
N GLU A 15 12.58 7.81 16.65
CA GLU A 15 11.88 7.91 17.93
C GLU A 15 10.55 7.17 17.91
N LEU A 16 9.73 7.34 16.85
CA LEU A 16 8.47 6.62 16.68
C LEU A 16 8.65 5.10 16.67
N VAL A 17 9.64 4.61 15.91
CA VAL A 17 9.96 3.17 15.85
C VAL A 17 10.41 2.66 17.22
N SER A 18 11.32 3.38 17.90
CA SER A 18 11.80 2.99 19.24
C SER A 18 10.65 2.92 20.25
N ARG A 19 9.81 3.94 20.31
CA ARG A 19 8.67 3.99 21.23
C ARG A 19 7.63 2.92 20.89
N SER A 20 7.41 2.59 19.62
CA SER A 20 6.50 1.53 19.21
C SER A 20 6.90 0.15 19.77
N HIS A 21 8.21 -0.08 19.97
CA HIS A 21 8.72 -1.34 20.51
C HIS A 21 8.83 -1.33 22.04
N ILE A 22 9.07 -0.18 22.66
CA ILE A 22 9.30 -0.06 24.10
C ILE A 22 7.99 0.22 24.84
N GLU A 23 7.18 1.17 24.35
CA GLU A 23 5.99 1.66 25.06
C GLU A 23 4.69 1.05 24.51
N PHE A 24 4.62 0.78 23.19
CA PHE A 24 3.38 0.42 22.51
C PHE A 24 3.42 -0.97 21.85
N PHE A 25 4.29 -1.86 22.33
CA PHE A 25 4.36 -3.22 21.85
C PHE A 25 3.23 -4.06 22.43
N GLY A 26 2.31 -4.53 21.59
CA GLY A 26 1.17 -5.33 22.04
C GLY A 26 0.78 -6.38 20.99
N ASN A 27 0.31 -7.53 21.45
CA ASN A 27 -0.08 -8.66 20.59
C ASN A 27 1.02 -9.07 19.60
N ARG A 28 2.28 -9.08 20.06
CA ARG A 28 3.49 -9.42 19.27
C ARG A 28 3.74 -8.48 18.10
N LYS A 29 3.20 -7.26 18.12
CA LYS A 29 3.41 -6.25 17.06
C LYS A 29 3.70 -4.89 17.69
N PRO A 30 4.69 -4.14 17.17
CA PRO A 30 4.87 -2.75 17.51
C PRO A 30 3.72 -1.91 16.92
N ARG A 31 3.28 -0.90 17.63
CA ARG A 31 2.20 0.00 17.20
C ARG A 31 2.60 1.45 17.42
N ILE A 32 2.13 2.33 16.56
CA ILE A 32 2.32 3.77 16.71
C ILE A 32 0.93 4.38 16.90
N PRO A 33 0.61 4.96 18.09
CA PRO A 33 -0.64 5.68 18.28
C PRO A 33 -0.77 6.85 17.30
N LYS A 34 -1.96 7.07 16.75
CA LYS A 34 -2.22 8.20 15.83
C LYS A 34 -1.93 9.56 16.48
N SER A 35 -2.16 9.71 17.80
CA SER A 35 -1.81 10.92 18.55
C SER A 35 -0.32 11.21 18.49
N LEU A 36 0.52 10.22 18.81
CA LEU A 36 1.97 10.35 18.76
C LEU A 36 2.47 10.63 17.32
N LEU A 37 1.86 9.98 16.33
CA LEU A 37 2.19 10.22 14.93
C LEU A 37 1.86 11.66 14.52
N ASN A 38 0.74 12.23 15.00
CA ASN A 38 0.36 13.61 14.75
C ASN A 38 1.32 14.62 15.39
N GLU A 39 1.88 14.34 16.57
CA GLU A 39 2.89 15.19 17.20
C GLU A 39 4.15 15.33 16.33
N LYS A 40 4.54 14.26 15.65
CA LYS A 40 5.74 14.19 14.81
C LYS A 40 5.50 14.49 13.32
N ARG A 41 4.26 14.75 12.93
CA ARG A 41 3.82 14.83 11.53
C ARG A 41 4.53 15.89 10.68
N LYS A 42 5.02 16.98 11.28
CA LYS A 42 5.59 18.14 10.56
C LYS A 42 6.62 17.75 9.49
N ASN A 43 7.49 16.82 9.82
CA ASN A 43 8.61 16.40 8.96
C ASN A 43 8.39 15.04 8.29
N LEU A 44 7.17 14.52 8.34
CA LEU A 44 6.80 13.21 7.82
C LEU A 44 5.70 13.33 6.77
N LEU A 45 5.65 12.38 5.86
CA LEU A 45 4.51 12.09 5.00
C LEU A 45 3.92 10.74 5.40
N ILE A 46 2.63 10.70 5.59
CA ILE A 46 1.91 9.51 6.06
C ILE A 46 0.92 9.10 4.99
N ALA A 47 1.03 7.85 4.54
CA ALA A 47 0.08 7.29 3.59
C ALA A 47 -0.62 6.04 4.14
N SER A 48 -1.80 5.77 3.59
CA SER A 48 -2.39 4.45 3.70
C SER A 48 -1.66 3.56 2.72
N SER A 49 -0.87 2.62 3.24
CA SER A 49 -0.27 1.60 2.38
C SER A 49 -1.36 0.84 1.65
N ALA A 50 -1.12 0.52 0.39
CA ALA A 50 -2.02 -0.31 -0.41
C ALA A 50 -1.59 -1.79 -0.43
N SER A 51 -0.50 -2.15 0.31
CA SER A 51 0.04 -3.51 0.30
C SER A 51 -1.01 -4.57 0.60
N ALA A 52 -1.17 -5.51 -0.32
CA ALA A 52 -2.05 -6.67 -0.21
C ALA A 52 -1.36 -7.88 0.44
N VAL A 53 -0.07 -7.75 0.75
CA VAL A 53 0.75 -8.86 1.24
C VAL A 53 0.37 -9.24 2.66
N PHE A 54 0.13 -10.53 2.90
CA PHE A 54 -0.15 -11.15 4.21
C PHE A 54 -1.49 -10.76 4.89
N GLY A 55 -2.52 -10.37 4.13
CA GLY A 55 -3.83 -10.02 4.70
C GLY A 55 -3.79 -8.75 5.58
N ASN A 56 -2.74 -7.96 5.45
CA ASN A 56 -2.59 -6.64 6.04
C ASN A 56 -2.67 -5.59 4.92
N ASN A 57 -3.72 -5.68 4.10
CA ASN A 57 -4.02 -4.61 3.16
C ASN A 57 -4.00 -3.28 3.91
N GLY A 58 -3.62 -2.21 3.26
CA GLY A 58 -3.70 -0.88 3.86
C GLY A 58 -5.09 -0.57 4.38
N GLU A 59 -5.20 0.30 5.36
CA GLU A 59 -6.47 0.60 6.03
C GLU A 59 -7.58 0.93 5.02
N LEU A 60 -7.32 1.82 4.05
CA LEU A 60 -8.32 2.24 3.06
C LEU A 60 -8.68 1.11 2.10
N ALA A 61 -7.69 0.35 1.60
CA ALA A 61 -7.92 -0.79 0.72
C ALA A 61 -8.76 -1.88 1.40
N ASN A 62 -8.47 -2.19 2.67
CA ASN A 62 -9.28 -3.13 3.46
C ASN A 62 -10.71 -2.66 3.65
N MET A 63 -10.93 -1.38 3.94
CA MET A 63 -12.27 -0.81 4.09
C MET A 63 -13.06 -0.97 2.80
N PHE A 64 -12.45 -0.64 1.65
CA PHE A 64 -13.11 -0.76 0.35
C PHE A 64 -13.43 -2.23 -0.02
N ILE A 65 -12.45 -3.13 0.13
CA ILE A 65 -12.61 -4.56 -0.18
C ILE A 65 -13.73 -5.20 0.67
N ARG A 66 -13.83 -4.80 1.94
CA ARG A 66 -14.86 -5.29 2.87
C ARG A 66 -16.22 -4.60 2.72
N GLY A 67 -16.36 -3.65 1.81
CA GLY A 67 -17.62 -2.96 1.56
C GLY A 67 -18.03 -1.98 2.67
N SER A 68 -17.05 -1.32 3.32
CA SER A 68 -17.34 -0.23 4.24
C SER A 68 -18.01 0.94 3.50
N ASP A 69 -18.78 1.76 4.22
CA ASP A 69 -19.41 2.94 3.65
C ASP A 69 -18.35 3.90 3.08
N LEU A 70 -18.62 4.46 1.91
CA LEU A 70 -17.69 5.35 1.21
C LEU A 70 -17.42 6.64 2.00
N GLU A 71 -18.39 7.10 2.79
CA GLU A 71 -18.23 8.25 3.68
C GLU A 71 -17.20 7.97 4.79
N ASP A 72 -17.20 6.76 5.34
CA ASP A 72 -16.22 6.32 6.34
C ASP A 72 -14.82 6.23 5.76
N ILE A 73 -14.71 5.74 4.51
CA ILE A 73 -13.42 5.68 3.79
C ILE A 73 -12.89 7.10 3.55
N GLU A 74 -13.75 8.01 3.11
CA GLU A 74 -13.40 9.42 2.88
C GLU A 74 -12.92 10.09 4.18
N GLU A 75 -13.67 9.93 5.28
CA GLU A 75 -13.27 10.48 6.58
C GLU A 75 -11.92 9.93 7.04
N ARG A 76 -11.71 8.63 6.85
CA ARG A 76 -10.44 7.97 7.17
C ARG A 76 -9.29 8.47 6.28
N ALA A 77 -9.55 8.70 5.00
CA ALA A 77 -8.57 9.19 4.04
C ALA A 77 -8.04 10.59 4.38
N LYS A 78 -8.83 11.43 5.06
CA LYS A 78 -8.39 12.76 5.52
C LYS A 78 -7.17 12.72 6.44
N PHE A 79 -6.98 11.62 7.18
CA PHE A 79 -5.83 11.43 8.06
C PHE A 79 -4.50 11.34 7.30
N TYR A 80 -4.48 10.83 6.09
CA TYR A 80 -3.30 10.59 5.30
C TYR A 80 -2.88 11.83 4.49
N ASP A 81 -1.58 11.97 4.20
CA ASP A 81 -1.05 13.06 3.38
C ASP A 81 -1.17 12.76 1.89
N TYR A 82 -1.05 11.48 1.52
CA TYR A 82 -1.24 10.97 0.17
C TYR A 82 -1.86 9.57 0.19
N ILE A 83 -2.33 9.11 -0.96
CA ILE A 83 -2.97 7.79 -1.13
C ILE A 83 -2.10 6.95 -2.06
N GLU A 84 -1.84 5.70 -1.68
CA GLU A 84 -1.19 4.71 -2.54
C GLU A 84 -2.22 3.82 -3.20
N ILE A 85 -1.96 3.49 -4.47
CA ILE A 85 -2.64 2.44 -5.21
C ILE A 85 -1.61 1.47 -5.78
N HIS A 86 -1.97 0.18 -5.87
CA HIS A 86 -1.10 -0.87 -6.39
C HIS A 86 -1.66 -1.45 -7.68
N PRO A 87 -0.80 -2.07 -8.53
CA PRO A 87 -1.25 -2.89 -9.65
C PRO A 87 -2.33 -3.88 -9.22
N MET A 88 -3.37 -4.05 -10.03
CA MET A 88 -4.43 -5.03 -9.71
C MET A 88 -3.87 -6.45 -9.60
N THR A 89 -2.79 -6.72 -10.32
CA THR A 89 -2.11 -8.01 -10.32
C THR A 89 -1.44 -8.36 -9.00
N ASN A 90 -1.22 -7.39 -8.11
CA ASN A 90 -0.74 -7.64 -6.75
C ASN A 90 -1.82 -8.27 -5.84
N TYR A 91 -3.08 -8.28 -6.25
CA TYR A 91 -4.23 -8.74 -5.46
C TYR A 91 -4.82 -10.08 -5.94
N VAL A 92 -4.15 -10.77 -6.86
CA VAL A 92 -4.65 -12.05 -7.41
C VAL A 92 -4.95 -13.11 -6.36
N ASP A 93 -4.21 -13.08 -5.24
CA ASP A 93 -4.43 -14.01 -4.15
C ASP A 93 -5.78 -13.80 -3.45
N LEU A 94 -6.31 -12.58 -3.44
CA LEU A 94 -7.61 -12.27 -2.84
C LEU A 94 -8.76 -12.89 -3.66
N GLU A 95 -8.63 -12.94 -4.97
CA GLU A 95 -9.57 -13.67 -5.85
C GLU A 95 -9.48 -15.17 -5.59
N GLY A 96 -8.25 -15.71 -5.52
CA GLY A 96 -8.00 -17.13 -5.25
C GLY A 96 -8.47 -17.59 -3.86
N THR A 97 -8.53 -16.72 -2.87
CA THR A 97 -9.05 -17.02 -1.52
C THR A 97 -10.54 -16.73 -1.37
N GLY A 98 -11.16 -16.08 -2.37
CA GLY A 98 -12.57 -15.67 -2.34
C GLY A 98 -12.83 -14.42 -1.51
N ASP A 99 -11.78 -13.65 -1.16
CA ASP A 99 -11.94 -12.37 -0.45
C ASP A 99 -12.50 -11.28 -1.38
N ILE A 100 -12.32 -11.42 -2.70
CA ILE A 100 -12.96 -10.64 -3.76
C ILE A 100 -13.54 -11.58 -4.83
N GLU A 101 -14.58 -11.13 -5.53
CA GLU A 101 -15.20 -11.90 -6.60
C GLU A 101 -14.35 -11.91 -7.89
N SER A 102 -13.74 -10.78 -8.21
CA SER A 102 -12.84 -10.63 -9.36
C SER A 102 -11.87 -9.47 -9.15
N LEU A 103 -10.81 -9.40 -9.97
CA LEU A 103 -9.87 -8.28 -10.00
C LEU A 103 -10.52 -6.97 -10.43
N ASP A 104 -11.69 -6.99 -11.04
CA ASP A 104 -12.47 -5.78 -11.37
C ASP A 104 -12.77 -4.95 -10.12
N LYS A 105 -12.92 -5.61 -8.95
CA LYS A 105 -13.08 -4.94 -7.66
C LYS A 105 -11.90 -4.06 -7.31
N ILE A 106 -10.69 -4.47 -7.70
CA ILE A 106 -9.47 -3.68 -7.50
C ILE A 106 -9.38 -2.51 -8.48
N VAL A 107 -9.84 -2.73 -9.72
CA VAL A 107 -9.99 -1.64 -10.70
C VAL A 107 -10.96 -0.57 -10.20
N GLU A 108 -12.12 -0.97 -9.67
CA GLU A 108 -13.07 -0.05 -9.02
C GLU A 108 -12.43 0.71 -7.86
N MET A 109 -11.73 -0.01 -6.98
CA MET A 109 -11.04 0.57 -5.82
C MET A 109 -10.02 1.63 -6.25
N ASN A 110 -9.17 1.32 -7.22
CA ASN A 110 -8.13 2.24 -7.67
C ASN A 110 -8.72 3.49 -8.35
N ASN A 111 -9.78 3.33 -9.15
CA ASN A 111 -10.53 4.46 -9.72
C ASN A 111 -11.14 5.32 -8.60
N TYR A 112 -11.79 4.70 -7.62
CA TYR A 112 -12.36 5.41 -6.48
C TYR A 112 -11.29 6.20 -5.70
N PHE A 113 -10.12 5.60 -5.43
CA PHE A 113 -9.05 6.29 -4.71
C PHE A 113 -8.43 7.42 -5.52
N TYR A 114 -8.34 7.29 -6.84
CA TYR A 114 -7.93 8.39 -7.70
C TYR A 114 -8.90 9.58 -7.57
N ASP A 115 -10.20 9.33 -7.71
CA ASP A 115 -11.22 10.38 -7.63
C ASP A 115 -11.32 10.97 -6.21
N LEU A 116 -11.17 10.13 -5.17
CA LEU A 116 -11.12 10.57 -3.78
C LEU A 116 -9.91 11.48 -3.52
N GLY A 117 -8.74 11.14 -4.07
CA GLY A 117 -7.56 12.00 -4.00
C GLY A 117 -7.82 13.37 -4.60
N LYS A 118 -8.42 13.43 -5.79
CA LYS A 118 -8.83 14.70 -6.43
C LYS A 118 -9.81 15.48 -5.56
N LYS A 119 -10.85 14.82 -5.02
CA LYS A 119 -11.85 15.43 -4.14
C LYS A 119 -11.22 16.04 -2.88
N LEU A 120 -10.27 15.34 -2.27
CA LEU A 120 -9.61 15.76 -1.03
C LEU A 120 -8.36 16.65 -1.25
N GLY A 121 -7.98 16.94 -2.49
CA GLY A 121 -6.76 17.67 -2.82
C GLY A 121 -5.48 16.92 -2.40
N LYS A 122 -5.50 15.59 -2.44
CA LYS A 122 -4.37 14.72 -2.09
C LYS A 122 -3.75 14.10 -3.33
N ILE A 123 -2.44 13.91 -3.26
CA ILE A 123 -1.70 13.19 -4.29
C ILE A 123 -2.06 11.70 -4.22
N VAL A 124 -2.28 11.07 -5.36
CA VAL A 124 -2.41 9.62 -5.49
C VAL A 124 -1.18 9.11 -6.23
N VAL A 125 -0.50 8.12 -5.68
CA VAL A 125 0.71 7.52 -6.26
C VAL A 125 0.53 6.04 -6.52
N ALA A 126 1.02 5.57 -7.65
CA ALA A 126 1.11 4.15 -7.96
C ALA A 126 2.45 3.60 -7.44
N THR A 127 2.40 2.54 -6.64
CA THR A 127 3.58 1.84 -6.13
C THR A 127 3.52 0.35 -6.43
N GLY A 128 4.68 -0.28 -6.73
CA GLY A 128 4.73 -1.66 -7.22
C GLY A 128 4.71 -2.73 -6.14
N ASP A 129 5.03 -2.40 -4.88
CA ASP A 129 5.25 -3.36 -3.77
C ASP A 129 6.27 -4.46 -4.14
N ALA A 130 7.38 -4.07 -4.77
CA ALA A 130 8.38 -4.99 -5.27
C ALA A 130 9.14 -5.70 -4.14
N HIS A 131 9.19 -7.03 -4.20
CA HIS A 131 9.89 -7.90 -3.26
C HIS A 131 11.07 -8.65 -3.85
N TYR A 132 11.21 -8.66 -5.16
CA TYR A 132 12.30 -9.28 -5.92
C TYR A 132 12.47 -8.56 -7.25
N LEU A 133 13.62 -8.77 -7.91
CA LEU A 133 13.98 -8.01 -9.11
C LEU A 133 13.29 -8.56 -10.36
N GLU A 134 13.34 -9.86 -10.58
CA GLU A 134 12.85 -10.51 -11.80
C GLU A 134 11.74 -11.51 -11.47
N GLU A 135 10.75 -11.66 -12.34
CA GLU A 135 9.61 -12.57 -12.17
C GLU A 135 10.03 -14.00 -11.81
N ARG A 136 11.12 -14.49 -12.39
CA ARG A 136 11.65 -15.83 -12.10
C ARG A 136 12.10 -16.04 -10.65
N GLU A 137 12.33 -14.98 -9.91
CA GLU A 137 12.78 -15.01 -8.50
C GLU A 137 11.63 -15.22 -7.50
N ALA A 138 10.39 -15.22 -7.96
CA ALA A 138 9.21 -15.50 -7.13
C ALA A 138 9.35 -16.82 -6.35
N VAL A 139 9.96 -17.83 -6.96
CA VAL A 139 10.25 -19.13 -6.35
C VAL A 139 11.14 -18.97 -5.10
N ASN A 140 12.19 -18.15 -5.17
CA ASN A 140 13.12 -17.93 -4.07
C ASN A 140 12.40 -17.28 -2.87
N ARG A 141 11.54 -16.30 -3.15
CA ARG A 141 10.70 -15.66 -2.13
C ARG A 141 9.76 -16.67 -1.49
N SER A 142 9.11 -17.52 -2.27
CA SER A 142 8.21 -18.56 -1.76
C SER A 142 8.92 -19.51 -0.80
N VAL A 143 10.15 -19.93 -1.12
CA VAL A 143 10.98 -20.78 -0.24
C VAL A 143 11.29 -20.06 1.07
N LEU A 144 11.66 -18.77 1.02
CA LEU A 144 11.95 -17.99 2.23
C LEU A 144 10.71 -17.84 3.13
N ILE A 145 9.54 -17.59 2.55
CA ILE A 145 8.28 -17.48 3.29
C ILE A 145 7.92 -18.80 3.96
N LEU A 146 8.06 -19.92 3.25
CA LEU A 146 7.85 -21.25 3.79
C LEU A 146 8.80 -21.56 4.95
N GLY A 147 10.08 -21.24 4.79
CA GLY A 147 11.10 -21.43 5.81
C GLY A 147 10.90 -20.58 7.07
N SER A 148 10.25 -19.42 6.96
CA SER A 148 9.94 -18.54 8.10
C SER A 148 8.78 -19.02 8.98
N GLY A 149 8.11 -20.11 8.60
CA GLY A 149 6.93 -20.64 9.33
C GLY A 149 5.63 -19.83 9.12
N MET A 150 5.68 -18.74 8.37
CA MET A 150 4.51 -17.92 8.00
C MET A 150 3.68 -18.53 6.87
N GLY A 151 4.21 -19.54 6.19
CA GLY A 151 3.84 -19.96 4.85
C GLY A 151 2.69 -20.94 4.68
N ARG A 152 1.94 -21.34 5.72
CA ARG A 152 0.85 -22.33 5.50
C ARG A 152 -0.36 -21.79 4.73
N ARG A 153 -0.48 -20.48 4.53
CA ARG A 153 -1.60 -19.84 3.81
C ARG A 153 -1.22 -19.14 2.51
N ILE A 154 0.07 -19.11 2.15
CA ILE A 154 0.54 -18.32 1.00
C ILE A 154 1.28 -19.26 0.05
N PHE A 155 0.55 -20.14 -0.59
CA PHE A 155 1.04 -21.01 -1.66
C PHE A 155 0.72 -20.49 -3.06
N SER A 156 0.49 -19.20 -3.24
CA SER A 156 0.54 -18.70 -4.60
C SER A 156 1.99 -18.33 -4.91
N TYR A 157 2.48 -18.86 -6.00
CA TYR A 157 3.66 -18.33 -6.66
C TYR A 157 3.28 -16.93 -7.13
N ASP A 158 3.38 -15.94 -6.23
CA ASP A 158 3.11 -14.57 -6.59
C ASP A 158 4.24 -14.06 -7.48
N LYS A 159 4.13 -14.38 -8.76
CA LYS A 159 5.05 -13.96 -9.81
C LYS A 159 4.97 -12.48 -10.14
N ARG A 160 4.22 -11.69 -9.37
CA ARG A 160 3.82 -10.34 -9.77
C ARG A 160 4.38 -9.23 -8.88
N LEU A 161 5.03 -9.57 -7.78
CA LEU A 161 5.71 -8.61 -6.90
C LEU A 161 7.18 -8.38 -7.31
N PHE A 162 7.45 -8.41 -8.60
CA PHE A 162 8.76 -8.08 -9.15
C PHE A 162 8.91 -6.57 -9.37
N PHE A 163 10.14 -6.13 -9.53
CA PHE A 163 10.44 -4.73 -9.83
C PHE A 163 10.03 -4.42 -11.27
N ARG A 164 9.05 -3.55 -11.46
CA ARG A 164 8.55 -3.12 -12.77
C ARG A 164 9.24 -1.85 -13.23
N THR A 165 9.50 -1.77 -14.53
CA THR A 165 9.89 -0.52 -15.20
C THR A 165 8.73 0.47 -15.23
N THR A 166 9.01 1.71 -15.62
CA THR A 166 7.95 2.74 -15.78
C THR A 166 6.91 2.30 -16.81
N GLU A 167 7.36 1.73 -17.94
CA GLU A 167 6.50 1.24 -19.00
C GLU A 167 5.57 0.11 -18.52
N GLU A 168 6.12 -0.85 -17.79
CA GLU A 168 5.34 -1.94 -17.20
C GLU A 168 4.35 -1.43 -16.15
N MET A 169 4.72 -0.43 -15.36
CA MET A 169 3.78 0.22 -14.43
C MET A 169 2.66 0.95 -15.17
N LEU A 170 2.96 1.66 -16.26
CA LEU A 170 1.94 2.33 -17.07
C LEU A 170 0.97 1.32 -17.70
N GLU A 171 1.46 0.16 -18.14
CA GLU A 171 0.62 -0.93 -18.66
C GLU A 171 -0.32 -1.48 -17.57
N GLU A 172 0.19 -1.73 -16.35
CA GLU A 172 -0.60 -2.21 -15.22
C GLU A 172 -1.74 -1.25 -14.82
N PHE A 173 -1.57 0.05 -15.05
CA PHE A 173 -2.58 1.08 -14.75
C PHE A 173 -3.34 1.59 -15.98
N SER A 174 -3.20 0.94 -17.14
CA SER A 174 -3.84 1.36 -18.40
C SER A 174 -5.37 1.51 -18.31
N TYR A 175 -6.01 0.75 -17.43
CA TYR A 175 -7.46 0.84 -17.17
C TYR A 175 -7.92 2.19 -16.59
N LEU A 176 -7.02 3.01 -16.04
CA LEU A 176 -7.33 4.37 -15.61
C LEU A 176 -7.46 5.35 -16.79
N GLY A 177 -6.95 4.97 -17.97
CA GLY A 177 -6.72 5.85 -19.13
C GLY A 177 -5.33 6.49 -19.07
N GLU A 178 -4.80 6.86 -20.25
CA GLU A 178 -3.40 7.28 -20.44
C GLU A 178 -2.99 8.44 -19.52
N ASP A 179 -3.79 9.52 -19.46
CA ASP A 179 -3.47 10.72 -18.68
C ASP A 179 -3.42 10.42 -17.17
N LYS A 180 -4.41 9.69 -16.64
CA LYS A 180 -4.47 9.35 -15.22
C LYS A 180 -3.37 8.36 -14.83
N ALA A 181 -3.10 7.36 -15.68
CA ALA A 181 -2.02 6.39 -15.45
C ALA A 181 -0.67 7.12 -15.39
N TYR A 182 -0.39 8.02 -16.33
CA TYR A 182 0.83 8.82 -16.35
C TYR A 182 0.94 9.72 -15.10
N GLU A 183 -0.16 10.36 -14.70
CA GLU A 183 -0.19 11.18 -13.49
C GLU A 183 0.22 10.38 -12.23
N VAL A 184 -0.39 9.20 -11.99
CA VAL A 184 -0.14 8.45 -10.75
C VAL A 184 1.18 7.69 -10.77
N VAL A 185 1.64 7.23 -11.93
CA VAL A 185 2.88 6.46 -12.08
C VAL A 185 4.11 7.36 -12.17
N VAL A 186 4.02 8.48 -12.89
CA VAL A 186 5.17 9.33 -13.22
C VAL A 186 5.12 10.67 -12.49
N GLU A 187 4.12 11.50 -12.75
CA GLU A 187 4.13 12.88 -12.26
C GLU A 187 4.06 12.96 -10.72
N ASN A 188 3.13 12.22 -10.12
CA ASN A 188 2.88 12.30 -8.70
C ASN A 188 3.99 11.68 -7.85
N THR A 189 4.78 10.75 -8.41
CA THR A 189 5.93 10.14 -7.73
C THR A 189 7.12 11.11 -7.60
N HIS A 190 7.12 12.24 -8.31
CA HIS A 190 8.14 13.28 -8.25
C HIS A 190 7.75 14.50 -7.38
N LYS A 191 6.54 14.53 -6.84
CA LYS A 191 6.02 15.62 -5.99
C LYS A 191 6.30 15.37 -4.52
#